data_ad31cc453d5ad23021b1f75d0f74c67d
#
_entry.id   ad31cc453d5ad23021b1f75d0f74c67d
#
_cell.length_a   1.000
_cell.length_b   1.000
_cell.length_c   1.000
_cell.angle_alpha   90.00
_cell.angle_beta   90.00
_cell.angle_gamma   90.00
#
_symmetry.space_group_name_H-M   'P 1'
#
loop_
_entity.id
_entity.type
_entity.pdbx_description
1 polymer ?
#
loop_
_entity_poly.entity_id
_entity_poly.type
_entity_poly.pdbx_seq_one_letter_code
_entity_poly.pdbx_strand_id
1 'polypeptide(L)'
;IDVHTHLDLDVGFAKANDDFYTGAVAAACGGTTTIVDHVGFGPDGCDLDYQIKHYHKLAKDKAVIDYGFHGVIQHVDDNVLDKMEKMLEEGVTSYKVYMTYSGRLSDDKIFNVLKRAKELDVLIAVHAENNDIVEHLKKEFIDNRLTSFKYHPKSRPEECEAEAINRILSIGKIIGDAPIYIVHVSNGLSLEYIDFFRRRGYKKLYAETCPQYLYLDDSYYERED
;
A
#
# COMPACT_ATOMS: atom_id res chain seq x y z
N ILE A 1 17.56 -0.96 -4.82
CA ILE A 1 16.42 -0.05 -4.56
C ILE A 1 15.38 -0.83 -3.76
N ASP A 2 14.90 -0.26 -2.66
CA ASP A 2 13.72 -0.73 -1.94
C ASP A 2 12.56 0.21 -2.23
N VAL A 3 11.48 -0.31 -2.76
CA VAL A 3 10.31 0.47 -3.19
C VAL A 3 9.14 0.42 -2.21
N HIS A 4 9.37 -0.13 -0.99
CA HIS A 4 8.31 -0.23 0.00
C HIS A 4 8.84 -0.10 1.42
N THR A 5 8.97 1.12 1.87
CA THR A 5 9.32 1.46 3.26
C THR A 5 8.26 2.38 3.87
N HIS A 6 8.27 2.49 5.20
CA HIS A 6 7.38 3.34 5.99
C HIS A 6 8.18 4.01 7.11
N LEU A 7 9.17 4.83 6.74
CA LEU A 7 10.01 5.54 7.71
C LEU A 7 9.25 6.73 8.30
N ASP A 8 9.50 7.02 9.58
CA ASP A 8 8.80 8.09 10.32
C ASP A 8 7.25 8.00 10.28
N LEU A 9 6.66 6.85 9.85
CA LEU A 9 5.21 6.71 9.74
C LEU A 9 4.56 6.86 11.12
N ASP A 10 3.61 7.79 11.22
CA ASP A 10 2.75 8.01 12.38
C ASP A 10 1.30 7.70 12.02
N VAL A 11 0.70 6.71 12.67
CA VAL A 11 -0.70 6.31 12.48
C VAL A 11 -1.58 6.76 13.65
N GLY A 12 -1.11 7.70 14.46
CA GLY A 12 -1.82 8.32 15.57
C GLY A 12 -1.72 7.54 16.88
N PHE A 13 -1.98 6.24 16.87
CA PHE A 13 -1.84 5.37 18.06
C PHE A 13 -0.48 4.66 18.16
N ALA A 14 0.30 4.67 17.08
CA ALA A 14 1.63 4.10 17.02
C ALA A 14 2.48 4.87 16.00
N LYS A 15 3.80 4.88 16.22
CA LYS A 15 4.77 5.47 15.31
C LYS A 15 5.81 4.42 14.92
N ALA A 16 6.27 4.47 13.65
CA ALA A 16 7.38 3.64 13.20
C ALA A 16 8.63 3.90 14.05
N ASN A 17 9.34 2.82 14.36
CA ASN A 17 10.55 2.87 15.21
C ASN A 17 11.71 3.54 14.47
N ASP A 18 11.79 3.33 13.16
CA ASP A 18 12.82 3.89 12.32
C ASP A 18 12.37 5.22 11.70
N ASP A 19 13.24 6.21 11.86
CA ASP A 19 13.17 7.47 11.13
C ASP A 19 14.00 7.41 9.84
N PHE A 20 14.03 8.50 9.05
CA PHE A 20 14.80 8.55 7.82
C PHE A 20 16.31 8.43 8.01
N TYR A 21 16.85 8.67 9.23
CA TYR A 21 18.26 8.42 9.50
C TYR A 21 18.51 6.95 9.81
N THR A 22 17.83 6.39 10.82
CA THR A 22 18.07 5.01 11.27
C THR A 22 17.72 3.99 10.20
N GLY A 23 16.57 4.17 9.52
CA GLY A 23 16.15 3.30 8.43
C GLY A 23 17.06 3.40 7.19
N ALA A 24 17.51 4.61 6.82
CA ALA A 24 18.43 4.78 5.70
C ALA A 24 19.83 4.18 6.01
N VAL A 25 20.32 4.29 7.24
CA VAL A 25 21.57 3.63 7.68
C VAL A 25 21.43 2.11 7.61
N ALA A 26 20.31 1.54 8.11
CA ALA A 26 20.05 0.10 8.03
C ALA A 26 19.98 -0.38 6.57
N ALA A 27 19.29 0.35 5.71
CA ALA A 27 19.18 0.07 4.27
C ALA A 27 20.58 0.08 3.60
N ALA A 28 21.40 1.11 3.87
CA ALA A 28 22.76 1.22 3.34
C ALA A 28 23.64 0.04 3.79
N CYS A 29 23.57 -0.35 5.06
CA CYS A 29 24.31 -1.50 5.60
C CYS A 29 23.84 -2.82 4.95
N GLY A 30 22.58 -2.92 4.53
CA GLY A 30 22.03 -4.06 3.78
C GLY A 30 22.32 -4.02 2.28
N GLY A 31 22.97 -2.95 1.77
CA GLY A 31 23.29 -2.80 0.35
C GLY A 31 22.23 -2.07 -0.47
N THR A 32 21.18 -1.53 0.15
CA THR A 32 20.17 -0.69 -0.49
C THR A 32 20.69 0.75 -0.57
N THR A 33 20.73 1.34 -1.74
CA THR A 33 21.25 2.69 -1.99
C THR A 33 20.18 3.72 -2.35
N THR A 34 18.93 3.27 -2.52
CA THR A 34 17.80 4.14 -2.82
C THR A 34 16.54 3.52 -2.21
N ILE A 35 15.72 4.33 -1.57
CA ILE A 35 14.39 3.93 -1.08
C ILE A 35 13.30 4.75 -1.78
N VAL A 36 12.13 4.15 -1.97
CA VAL A 36 10.90 4.87 -2.34
C VAL A 36 9.88 4.61 -1.24
N ASP A 37 9.70 5.61 -0.37
CA ASP A 37 8.92 5.48 0.86
C ASP A 37 7.43 5.77 0.60
N HIS A 38 6.55 5.03 1.27
CA HIS A 38 5.12 5.29 1.27
C HIS A 38 4.78 6.33 2.34
N VAL A 39 4.46 7.54 1.92
CA VAL A 39 4.03 8.58 2.85
C VAL A 39 2.75 8.18 3.59
N GLY A 40 2.61 8.60 4.83
CA GLY A 40 1.41 8.35 5.65
C GLY A 40 0.22 9.21 5.20
N PHE A 41 -0.95 8.98 5.83
CA PHE A 41 -2.12 9.82 5.63
C PHE A 41 -1.88 11.24 6.17
N GLY A 42 -2.41 12.23 5.46
CA GLY A 42 -2.48 13.60 5.93
C GLY A 42 -3.80 13.91 6.66
N PRO A 43 -3.97 15.16 7.11
CA PRO A 43 -5.26 15.63 7.61
C PRO A 43 -6.39 15.39 6.59
N ASP A 44 -7.60 15.21 7.09
CA ASP A 44 -8.78 15.03 6.22
C ASP A 44 -8.91 16.20 5.23
N GLY A 45 -9.08 15.85 3.95
CA GLY A 45 -9.24 16.83 2.86
C GLY A 45 -7.97 17.61 2.51
N CYS A 46 -6.78 17.18 2.98
CA CYS A 46 -5.53 17.83 2.58
C CYS A 46 -5.24 17.65 1.09
N ASP A 47 -4.48 18.56 0.54
CA ASP A 47 -3.99 18.46 -0.83
C ASP A 47 -3.05 17.27 -1.03
N LEU A 48 -3.03 16.72 -2.24
CA LEU A 48 -2.22 15.54 -2.58
C LEU A 48 -0.71 15.74 -2.31
N ASP A 49 -0.21 16.97 -2.50
CA ASP A 49 1.18 17.32 -2.27
C ASP A 49 1.55 17.58 -0.80
N TYR A 50 0.54 17.67 0.10
CA TYR A 50 0.77 17.98 1.51
C TYR A 50 1.73 16.99 2.18
N GLN A 51 1.47 15.69 2.03
CA GLN A 51 2.29 14.65 2.65
C GLN A 51 3.67 14.52 2.00
N ILE A 52 3.77 14.68 0.68
CA ILE A 52 5.07 14.70 -0.01
C ILE A 52 5.95 15.82 0.56
N LYS A 53 5.42 17.03 0.70
CA LYS A 53 6.14 18.17 1.29
C LYS A 53 6.51 17.93 2.76
N HIS A 54 5.62 17.28 3.51
CA HIS A 54 5.88 16.92 4.91
C HIS A 54 7.03 15.90 5.01
N TYR A 55 6.98 14.83 4.22
CA TYR A 55 7.99 13.77 4.24
C TYR A 55 9.35 14.23 3.70
N HIS A 56 9.37 15.14 2.74
CA HIS A 56 10.63 15.81 2.37
C HIS A 56 11.29 16.53 3.55
N LYS A 57 10.51 17.17 4.43
CA LYS A 57 11.06 17.81 5.64
C LYS A 57 11.58 16.78 6.66
N LEU A 58 10.93 15.62 6.75
CA LEU A 58 11.39 14.53 7.63
C LEU A 58 12.68 13.89 7.13
N ALA A 59 12.81 13.70 5.81
CA ALA A 59 13.96 13.05 5.18
C ALA A 59 15.17 13.98 5.01
N LYS A 60 14.93 15.28 4.83
CA LYS A 60 15.99 16.27 4.58
C LYS A 60 17.02 16.28 5.72
N ASP A 61 18.28 16.25 5.34
CA ASP A 61 19.44 16.25 6.26
C ASP A 61 19.51 15.02 7.20
N LYS A 62 18.65 14.00 7.00
CA LYS A 62 18.65 12.73 7.74
C LYS A 62 18.96 11.53 6.87
N ALA A 63 18.31 11.41 5.71
CA ALA A 63 18.54 10.28 4.82
C ALA A 63 20.00 10.27 4.33
N VAL A 64 20.68 9.12 4.50
CA VAL A 64 22.09 8.92 4.10
C VAL A 64 22.21 8.22 2.74
N ILE A 65 21.08 7.88 2.12
CA ILE A 65 20.96 7.30 0.77
C ILE A 65 19.94 8.11 -0.03
N ASP A 66 19.84 7.84 -1.32
CA ASP A 66 18.83 8.45 -2.17
C ASP A 66 17.43 8.05 -1.73
N TYR A 67 16.47 8.97 -1.85
CA TYR A 67 15.08 8.69 -1.51
C TYR A 67 14.08 9.34 -2.47
N GLY A 68 12.96 8.70 -2.64
CA GLY A 68 11.76 9.20 -3.31
C GLY A 68 10.52 8.79 -2.52
N PHE A 69 9.34 9.16 -3.04
CA PHE A 69 8.07 8.91 -2.35
C PHE A 69 7.00 8.37 -3.30
N HIS A 70 6.20 7.44 -2.78
CA HIS A 70 4.86 7.19 -3.30
C HIS A 70 3.90 8.18 -2.63
N GLY A 71 3.15 8.93 -3.44
CA GLY A 71 2.06 9.73 -2.89
C GLY A 71 0.95 8.84 -2.32
N VAL A 72 0.15 9.34 -1.38
CA VAL A 72 -1.02 8.63 -0.86
C VAL A 72 -2.30 9.34 -1.28
N ILE A 73 -3.25 8.59 -1.86
CA ILE A 73 -4.57 9.10 -2.23
C ILE A 73 -5.58 8.59 -1.19
N GLN A 74 -6.00 9.46 -0.28
CA GLN A 74 -6.91 9.15 0.83
C GLN A 74 -8.34 9.65 0.59
N HIS A 75 -8.54 10.50 -0.40
CA HIS A 75 -9.84 10.94 -0.91
C HIS A 75 -9.72 11.25 -2.39
N VAL A 76 -10.83 11.34 -3.09
CA VAL A 76 -10.87 11.57 -4.54
C VAL A 76 -11.90 12.62 -4.85
N ASP A 77 -11.44 13.70 -5.47
CA ASP A 77 -12.19 14.76 -6.12
C ASP A 77 -11.42 15.24 -7.36
N ASP A 78 -12.00 16.19 -8.09
CA ASP A 78 -11.38 16.70 -9.33
C ASP A 78 -10.02 17.36 -9.03
N ASN A 79 -9.87 18.03 -7.90
CA ASN A 79 -8.60 18.69 -7.53
C ASN A 79 -7.49 17.66 -7.28
N VAL A 80 -7.79 16.54 -6.61
CA VAL A 80 -6.81 15.45 -6.38
C VAL A 80 -6.38 14.84 -7.70
N LEU A 81 -7.32 14.55 -8.61
CA LEU A 81 -7.01 13.97 -9.93
C LEU A 81 -6.18 14.91 -10.81
N ASP A 82 -6.50 16.21 -10.82
CA ASP A 82 -5.71 17.22 -11.55
C ASP A 82 -4.31 17.38 -10.95
N LYS A 83 -4.17 17.30 -9.63
CA LYS A 83 -2.87 17.40 -8.98
C LYS A 83 -1.94 16.23 -9.26
N MET A 84 -2.46 15.05 -9.62
CA MET A 84 -1.60 13.92 -10.01
C MET A 84 -0.66 14.29 -11.17
N GLU A 85 -1.11 15.10 -12.13
CA GLU A 85 -0.28 15.58 -13.24
C GLU A 85 0.82 16.52 -12.78
N LYS A 86 0.50 17.47 -11.88
CA LYS A 86 1.48 18.40 -11.31
C LYS A 86 2.54 17.65 -10.48
N MET A 87 2.10 16.68 -9.69
CA MET A 87 3.02 15.86 -8.89
C MET A 87 3.94 15.00 -9.76
N LEU A 88 3.48 14.57 -10.94
CA LEU A 88 4.33 13.89 -11.91
C LEU A 88 5.45 14.80 -12.43
N GLU A 89 5.17 16.07 -12.70
CA GLU A 89 6.17 17.08 -13.06
C GLU A 89 7.21 17.29 -11.93
N GLU A 90 6.80 17.13 -10.68
CA GLU A 90 7.67 17.18 -9.49
C GLU A 90 8.41 15.85 -9.20
N GLY A 91 8.23 14.81 -10.04
CA GLY A 91 8.92 13.53 -9.96
C GLY A 91 8.18 12.43 -9.18
N VAL A 92 6.93 12.64 -8.75
CA VAL A 92 6.11 11.61 -8.11
C VAL A 92 5.40 10.79 -9.18
N THR A 93 5.92 9.58 -9.44
CA THR A 93 5.47 8.70 -10.53
C THR A 93 4.56 7.55 -10.08
N SER A 94 4.22 7.53 -8.79
CA SER A 94 3.42 6.46 -8.20
C SER A 94 2.62 6.93 -6.99
N TYR A 95 1.46 6.29 -6.78
CA TYR A 95 0.56 6.61 -5.68
C TYR A 95 0.07 5.36 -4.99
N LYS A 96 -0.12 5.43 -3.67
CA LYS A 96 -0.72 4.38 -2.85
C LYS A 96 -2.20 4.63 -2.66
N VAL A 97 -3.00 3.58 -2.84
CA VAL A 97 -4.41 3.51 -2.46
C VAL A 97 -4.66 2.31 -1.56
N TYR A 98 -5.70 2.39 -0.76
CA TYR A 98 -6.10 1.35 0.18
C TYR A 98 -7.52 0.90 -0.11
N MET A 99 -7.76 -0.42 -0.06
CA MET A 99 -9.07 -1.02 -0.12
C MET A 99 -9.60 -1.38 1.28
N THR A 100 -8.79 -1.19 2.31
CA THR A 100 -9.10 -1.39 3.73
C THR A 100 -8.60 -0.21 4.57
N TYR A 101 -8.85 -0.21 5.87
CA TYR A 101 -8.55 0.84 6.84
C TYR A 101 -9.41 2.12 6.68
N SER A 102 -9.15 3.11 7.54
CA SER A 102 -9.90 4.38 7.56
C SER A 102 -9.73 5.23 6.30
N GLY A 103 -8.58 5.14 5.64
CA GLY A 103 -8.28 5.84 4.38
C GLY A 103 -8.65 5.07 3.11
N ARG A 104 -9.48 4.02 3.22
CA ARG A 104 -9.92 3.24 2.05
C ARG A 104 -10.74 4.05 1.06
N LEU A 105 -10.58 3.70 -0.20
CA LEU A 105 -11.39 4.24 -1.29
C LEU A 105 -12.46 3.21 -1.72
N SER A 106 -13.62 3.69 -2.12
CA SER A 106 -14.65 2.87 -2.78
C SER A 106 -14.25 2.54 -4.21
N ASP A 107 -14.85 1.49 -4.79
CA ASP A 107 -14.51 0.99 -6.12
C ASP A 107 -14.68 2.06 -7.22
N ASP A 108 -15.69 2.92 -7.12
CA ASP A 108 -15.90 4.04 -8.04
C ASP A 108 -14.79 5.09 -7.98
N LYS A 109 -14.30 5.40 -6.77
CA LYS A 109 -13.17 6.31 -6.57
C LYS A 109 -11.87 5.68 -7.07
N ILE A 110 -11.62 4.42 -6.77
CA ILE A 110 -10.48 3.67 -7.31
C ILE A 110 -10.52 3.63 -8.84
N PHE A 111 -11.70 3.44 -9.44
CA PHE A 111 -11.87 3.47 -10.89
C PHE A 111 -11.39 4.81 -11.48
N ASN A 112 -11.78 5.94 -10.88
CA ASN A 112 -11.37 7.27 -11.34
C ASN A 112 -9.86 7.48 -11.19
N VAL A 113 -9.27 7.06 -10.08
CA VAL A 113 -7.81 7.13 -9.86
C VAL A 113 -7.06 6.28 -10.90
N LEU A 114 -7.48 5.03 -11.12
CA LEU A 114 -6.86 4.14 -12.11
C LEU A 114 -6.98 4.66 -13.53
N LYS A 115 -8.12 5.27 -13.87
CA LYS A 115 -8.32 5.91 -15.17
C LYS A 115 -7.33 7.05 -15.37
N ARG A 116 -7.22 7.95 -14.38
CA ARG A 116 -6.27 9.06 -14.43
C ARG A 116 -4.82 8.58 -14.44
N ALA A 117 -4.50 7.58 -13.64
CA ALA A 117 -3.17 6.96 -13.63
C ALA A 117 -2.76 6.37 -14.98
N LYS A 118 -3.71 5.74 -15.69
CA LYS A 118 -3.46 5.24 -17.05
C LYS A 118 -3.20 6.37 -18.04
N GLU A 119 -3.92 7.48 -17.95
CA GLU A 119 -3.71 8.67 -18.80
C GLU A 119 -2.31 9.27 -18.62
N LEU A 120 -1.85 9.34 -17.37
CA LEU A 120 -0.56 9.92 -16.98
C LEU A 120 0.61 8.91 -17.04
N ASP A 121 0.33 7.64 -17.24
CA ASP A 121 1.30 6.53 -17.17
C ASP A 121 2.02 6.44 -15.81
N VAL A 122 1.30 6.70 -14.71
CA VAL A 122 1.78 6.57 -13.33
C VAL A 122 1.29 5.27 -12.69
N LEU A 123 2.05 4.74 -11.74
CA LEU A 123 1.76 3.46 -11.09
C LEU A 123 0.88 3.62 -9.86
N ILE A 124 -0.13 2.76 -9.70
CA ILE A 124 -0.96 2.72 -8.50
C ILE A 124 -0.61 1.48 -7.68
N ALA A 125 0.03 1.71 -6.54
CA ALA A 125 0.29 0.71 -5.50
C ALA A 125 -0.99 0.49 -4.68
N VAL A 126 -1.40 -0.77 -4.53
CA VAL A 126 -2.70 -1.11 -3.92
C VAL A 126 -2.51 -2.03 -2.73
N HIS A 127 -2.93 -1.58 -1.54
CA HIS A 127 -3.18 -2.46 -0.40
C HIS A 127 -4.56 -3.10 -0.59
N ALA A 128 -4.58 -4.35 -1.00
CA ALA A 128 -5.78 -5.05 -1.42
C ALA A 128 -6.26 -6.01 -0.33
N GLU A 129 -7.27 -5.61 0.44
CA GLU A 129 -8.02 -6.49 1.35
C GLU A 129 -9.50 -6.12 1.33
N ASN A 130 -10.37 -7.13 1.53
CA ASN A 130 -11.81 -6.92 1.66
C ASN A 130 -12.13 -6.36 3.04
N ASN A 131 -12.23 -5.03 3.13
CA ASN A 131 -12.46 -4.32 4.38
C ASN A 131 -13.70 -4.77 5.14
N ASP A 132 -14.80 -4.99 4.44
CA ASP A 132 -16.09 -5.23 5.10
C ASP A 132 -16.09 -6.59 5.80
N ILE A 133 -15.44 -7.60 5.21
CA ILE A 133 -15.27 -8.92 5.84
C ILE A 133 -14.25 -8.84 6.98
N VAL A 134 -13.11 -8.17 6.79
CA VAL A 134 -12.10 -7.97 7.83
C VAL A 134 -12.70 -7.29 9.07
N GLU A 135 -13.43 -6.19 8.90
CA GLU A 135 -14.04 -5.48 10.03
C GLU A 135 -15.19 -6.28 10.68
N HIS A 136 -15.94 -7.08 9.90
CA HIS A 136 -16.95 -7.98 10.43
C HIS A 136 -16.33 -9.05 11.33
N LEU A 137 -15.33 -9.77 10.83
CA LEU A 137 -14.65 -10.83 11.58
C LEU A 137 -13.93 -10.28 12.83
N LYS A 138 -13.25 -9.15 12.68
CA LYS A 138 -12.61 -8.45 13.81
C LYS A 138 -13.62 -8.11 14.90
N LYS A 139 -14.78 -7.55 14.52
CA LYS A 139 -15.85 -7.26 15.46
C LYS A 139 -16.37 -8.52 16.14
N GLU A 140 -16.61 -9.59 15.39
CA GLU A 140 -17.08 -10.88 15.93
C GLU A 140 -16.09 -11.44 16.96
N PHE A 141 -14.77 -11.42 16.69
CA PHE A 141 -13.78 -11.86 17.67
C PHE A 141 -13.77 -10.98 18.93
N ILE A 142 -13.86 -9.66 18.79
CA ILE A 142 -13.92 -8.73 19.94
C ILE A 142 -15.16 -9.00 20.79
N ASP A 143 -16.34 -9.13 20.17
CA ASP A 143 -17.60 -9.39 20.87
C ASP A 143 -17.57 -10.73 21.64
N ASN A 144 -16.84 -11.71 21.13
CA ASN A 144 -16.60 -13.01 21.78
C ASN A 144 -15.40 -13.00 22.74
N ARG A 145 -14.77 -11.85 23.01
CA ARG A 145 -13.58 -11.68 23.88
C ARG A 145 -12.35 -12.46 23.41
N LEU A 146 -12.26 -12.72 22.11
CA LEU A 146 -11.14 -13.40 21.47
C LEU A 146 -10.14 -12.36 20.95
N THR A 147 -9.42 -11.71 21.88
CA THR A 147 -8.57 -10.53 21.61
C THR A 147 -7.06 -10.82 21.62
N SER A 148 -6.66 -12.08 21.81
CA SER A 148 -5.26 -12.49 21.70
C SER A 148 -4.74 -12.35 20.26
N PHE A 149 -3.45 -12.10 20.09
CA PHE A 149 -2.78 -11.98 18.78
C PHE A 149 -3.05 -13.14 17.82
N LYS A 150 -3.23 -14.36 18.32
CA LYS A 150 -3.57 -15.54 17.49
C LYS A 150 -4.86 -15.41 16.69
N TYR A 151 -5.73 -14.46 17.03
CA TYR A 151 -6.96 -14.17 16.27
C TYR A 151 -6.76 -13.13 15.18
N HIS A 152 -5.61 -12.45 15.16
CA HIS A 152 -5.30 -11.45 14.12
C HIS A 152 -5.34 -12.07 12.71
N PRO A 153 -4.59 -13.13 12.39
CA PRO A 153 -4.67 -13.75 11.06
C PRO A 153 -6.07 -14.33 10.76
N LYS A 154 -6.78 -14.84 11.77
CA LYS A 154 -8.15 -15.37 11.61
C LYS A 154 -9.18 -14.29 11.26
N SER A 155 -8.91 -13.03 11.59
CA SER A 155 -9.74 -11.90 11.18
C SER A 155 -9.43 -11.41 9.75
N ARG A 156 -8.38 -11.94 9.14
CA ARG A 156 -7.86 -11.58 7.81
C ARG A 156 -7.52 -12.83 7.01
N PRO A 157 -8.50 -13.73 6.75
CA PRO A 157 -8.24 -14.93 5.97
C PRO A 157 -7.75 -14.57 4.56
N GLU A 158 -7.01 -15.49 3.95
CA GLU A 158 -6.37 -15.29 2.65
C GLU A 158 -7.34 -14.87 1.54
N GLU A 159 -8.60 -15.29 1.64
CA GLU A 159 -9.66 -14.91 0.71
C GLU A 159 -9.94 -13.41 0.71
N CYS A 160 -9.69 -12.71 1.84
CA CYS A 160 -9.88 -11.26 1.90
C CYS A 160 -8.88 -10.50 1.02
N GLU A 161 -7.64 -10.93 0.95
CA GLU A 161 -6.63 -10.38 0.04
C GLU A 161 -6.92 -10.83 -1.40
N ALA A 162 -7.14 -12.12 -1.62
CA ALA A 162 -7.34 -12.70 -2.93
C ALA A 162 -8.57 -12.12 -3.66
N GLU A 163 -9.72 -11.96 -2.97
CA GLU A 163 -10.91 -11.32 -3.53
C GLU A 163 -10.64 -9.88 -3.93
N ALA A 164 -9.99 -9.10 -3.05
CA ALA A 164 -9.69 -7.70 -3.32
C ALA A 164 -8.71 -7.55 -4.50
N ILE A 165 -7.72 -8.44 -4.63
CA ILE A 165 -6.83 -8.49 -5.81
C ILE A 165 -7.61 -8.80 -7.08
N ASN A 166 -8.48 -9.81 -7.07
CA ASN A 166 -9.31 -10.14 -8.23
C ASN A 166 -10.20 -8.94 -8.63
N ARG A 167 -10.79 -8.27 -7.66
CA ARG A 167 -11.65 -7.09 -7.87
C ARG A 167 -10.88 -5.92 -8.48
N ILE A 168 -9.74 -5.53 -7.90
CA ILE A 168 -8.96 -4.40 -8.41
C ILE A 168 -8.40 -4.66 -9.81
N LEU A 169 -7.95 -5.88 -10.09
CA LEU A 169 -7.45 -6.26 -11.41
C LEU A 169 -8.56 -6.31 -12.46
N SER A 170 -9.77 -6.70 -12.05
CA SER A 170 -10.96 -6.64 -12.92
C SER A 170 -11.31 -5.17 -13.26
N ILE A 171 -11.26 -4.27 -12.29
CA ILE A 171 -11.45 -2.82 -12.52
C ILE A 171 -10.39 -2.29 -13.47
N GLY A 172 -9.11 -2.61 -13.23
CA GLY A 172 -8.01 -2.21 -14.10
C GLY A 172 -8.16 -2.74 -15.53
N LYS A 173 -8.73 -3.93 -15.71
CA LYS A 173 -9.02 -4.52 -17.02
C LYS A 173 -10.13 -3.79 -17.76
N ILE A 174 -11.20 -3.37 -17.07
CA ILE A 174 -12.28 -2.54 -17.64
C ILE A 174 -11.71 -1.23 -18.22
N ILE A 175 -10.74 -0.63 -17.55
CA ILE A 175 -10.07 0.60 -17.98
C ILE A 175 -9.10 0.34 -19.17
N GLY A 176 -8.73 -0.92 -19.41
CA GLY A 176 -7.78 -1.34 -20.45
C GLY A 176 -6.34 -1.34 -19.97
N ASP A 177 -6.05 -2.16 -18.98
CA ASP A 177 -4.74 -2.41 -18.37
C ASP A 177 -4.13 -1.16 -17.68
N ALA A 178 -4.84 -0.61 -16.70
CA ALA A 178 -4.31 0.44 -15.84
C ALA A 178 -3.03 -0.03 -15.12
N PRO A 179 -2.02 0.84 -14.91
CA PRO A 179 -0.79 0.45 -14.21
C PRO A 179 -1.07 0.16 -12.73
N ILE A 180 -0.99 -1.11 -12.32
CA ILE A 180 -1.27 -1.57 -10.96
C ILE A 180 -0.06 -2.30 -10.39
N TYR A 181 0.25 -2.00 -9.13
CA TYR A 181 1.23 -2.67 -8.30
C TYR A 181 0.58 -3.22 -7.04
N ILE A 182 0.41 -4.54 -6.97
CA ILE A 182 -0.09 -5.21 -5.77
C ILE A 182 1.06 -5.31 -4.78
N VAL A 183 0.92 -4.64 -3.64
CA VAL A 183 1.98 -4.60 -2.63
C VAL A 183 1.85 -5.77 -1.65
N HIS A 184 2.97 -6.20 -1.05
CA HIS A 184 3.10 -7.18 0.03
C HIS A 184 2.15 -8.39 -0.08
N VAL A 185 2.08 -9.02 -1.25
CA VAL A 185 1.28 -10.25 -1.46
C VAL A 185 1.68 -11.31 -0.44
N SER A 186 0.72 -11.82 0.33
CA SER A 186 0.98 -12.62 1.52
C SER A 186 0.65 -14.10 1.38
N ASN A 187 -0.05 -14.51 0.32
CA ASN A 187 -0.57 -15.87 0.21
C ASN A 187 -0.62 -16.41 -1.23
N GLY A 188 -0.73 -17.75 -1.36
CA GLY A 188 -0.74 -18.43 -2.64
C GLY A 188 -1.99 -18.19 -3.48
N LEU A 189 -3.16 -18.06 -2.85
CA LEU A 189 -4.43 -17.81 -3.54
C LEU A 189 -4.39 -16.44 -4.26
N SER A 190 -3.81 -15.44 -3.62
CA SER A 190 -3.58 -14.11 -4.22
C SER A 190 -2.68 -14.20 -5.46
N LEU A 191 -1.62 -15.02 -5.42
CA LEU A 191 -0.73 -15.23 -6.57
C LEU A 191 -1.46 -15.90 -7.73
N GLU A 192 -2.41 -16.81 -7.48
CA GLU A 192 -3.21 -17.47 -8.52
C GLU A 192 -4.02 -16.42 -9.32
N TYR A 193 -4.65 -15.45 -8.65
CA TYR A 193 -5.35 -14.37 -9.34
C TYR A 193 -4.42 -13.45 -10.13
N ILE A 194 -3.27 -13.09 -9.56
CA ILE A 194 -2.25 -12.28 -10.27
C ILE A 194 -1.79 -13.01 -11.55
N ASP A 195 -1.47 -14.31 -11.45
CA ASP A 195 -1.05 -15.13 -12.56
C ASP A 195 -2.17 -15.29 -13.62
N PHE A 196 -3.41 -15.50 -13.18
CA PHE A 196 -4.57 -15.54 -14.06
C PHE A 196 -4.68 -14.29 -14.94
N PHE A 197 -4.55 -13.10 -14.37
CA PHE A 197 -4.62 -11.85 -15.13
C PHE A 197 -3.39 -11.66 -16.03
N ARG A 198 -2.19 -12.04 -15.59
CA ARG A 198 -0.96 -12.01 -16.40
C ARG A 198 -1.09 -12.92 -17.62
N ARG A 199 -1.55 -14.14 -17.46
CA ARG A 199 -1.79 -15.09 -18.57
C ARG A 199 -2.83 -14.58 -19.56
N ARG A 200 -3.78 -13.77 -19.10
CA ARG A 200 -4.77 -13.09 -19.95
C ARG A 200 -4.29 -11.78 -20.57
N GLY A 201 -3.00 -11.52 -20.48
CA GLY A 201 -2.33 -10.42 -21.17
C GLY A 201 -2.45 -9.08 -20.46
N TYR A 202 -2.62 -9.05 -19.12
CA TYR A 202 -2.50 -7.80 -18.38
C TYR A 202 -1.04 -7.33 -18.40
N LYS A 203 -0.75 -6.21 -19.06
CA LYS A 203 0.63 -5.79 -19.38
C LYS A 203 1.30 -5.01 -18.25
N LYS A 204 0.55 -4.10 -17.58
CA LYS A 204 1.08 -3.19 -16.55
C LYS A 204 0.69 -3.66 -15.15
N LEU A 205 0.93 -4.94 -14.86
CA LEU A 205 0.66 -5.59 -13.58
C LEU A 205 1.97 -5.99 -12.91
N TYR A 206 2.22 -5.39 -11.77
CA TYR A 206 3.37 -5.65 -10.91
C TYR A 206 2.89 -6.17 -9.56
N ALA A 207 3.74 -6.89 -8.86
CA ALA A 207 3.46 -7.38 -7.51
C ALA A 207 4.77 -7.58 -6.74
N GLU A 208 4.70 -7.42 -5.43
CA GLU A 208 5.79 -7.70 -4.51
C GLU A 208 5.32 -8.60 -3.36
N THR A 209 6.26 -9.23 -2.69
CA THR A 209 6.09 -9.82 -1.39
C THR A 209 7.15 -9.27 -0.42
N CYS A 210 6.96 -9.49 0.88
CA CYS A 210 7.92 -9.05 1.88
C CYS A 210 8.95 -10.16 2.16
N PRO A 211 10.24 -9.83 2.39
CA PRO A 211 11.25 -10.83 2.71
C PRO A 211 10.90 -11.73 3.90
N GLN A 212 10.27 -11.16 4.93
CA GLN A 212 9.84 -11.90 6.12
C GLN A 212 8.78 -12.98 5.81
N TYR A 213 7.96 -12.84 4.78
CA TYR A 213 6.94 -13.82 4.38
C TYR A 213 7.57 -15.10 3.79
N LEU A 214 8.87 -15.08 3.46
CA LEU A 214 9.61 -16.27 3.02
C LEU A 214 10.08 -17.14 4.19
N TYR A 215 10.04 -16.63 5.43
CA TYR A 215 10.57 -17.29 6.62
C TYR A 215 9.56 -17.40 7.76
N LEU A 216 8.57 -16.51 7.81
CA LEU A 216 7.57 -16.41 8.87
C LEU A 216 6.17 -16.60 8.28
N ASP A 217 5.35 -17.36 8.99
CA ASP A 217 3.94 -17.58 8.68
C ASP A 217 3.07 -17.32 9.93
N ASP A 218 1.76 -17.51 9.81
CA ASP A 218 0.79 -17.27 10.88
C ASP A 218 0.93 -18.20 12.08
N SER A 219 1.68 -19.30 11.98
CA SER A 219 1.97 -20.19 13.13
C SER A 219 2.73 -19.46 14.24
N TYR A 220 3.45 -18.37 13.90
CA TYR A 220 4.14 -17.54 14.89
C TYR A 220 3.19 -16.83 15.85
N TYR A 221 1.93 -16.61 15.48
CA TYR A 221 0.93 -16.05 16.36
C TYR A 221 0.41 -17.03 17.44
N GLU A 222 0.69 -18.32 17.31
CA GLU A 222 0.33 -19.33 18.32
C GLU A 222 1.42 -19.50 19.41
N ARG A 223 2.55 -18.79 19.32
CA ARG A 223 3.62 -18.83 20.33
C ARG A 223 3.20 -18.07 21.57
N GLU A 224 3.62 -18.57 22.75
CA GLU A 224 3.29 -18.01 24.07
C GLU A 224 4.39 -17.06 24.62
N ASP A 225 5.44 -16.79 23.86
CA ASP A 225 6.64 -16.02 24.25
C ASP A 225 6.65 -14.60 23.69
#